data_c89648d67536e18ffc820fb0fde91d85
#
_entry.id   c89648d67536e18ffc820fb0fde91d85
#
_cell.length_a   1.000
_cell.length_b   1.000
_cell.length_c   1.000
_cell.angle_alpha   90.00
_cell.angle_beta   90.00
_cell.angle_gamma   90.00
#
_symmetry.space_group_name_H-M   'P 1'
#
loop_
_entity.id
_entity.type
_entity.pdbx_description
1 polymer ?
#
loop_
_entity_poly.entity_id
_entity_poly.type
_entity_poly.pdbx_seq_one_letter_code
_entity_poly.pdbx_strand_id
1 'polypeptide(L)'
;MNLKKKINIATVLPYKENYSFEKASAASLWVSEFFRKSKFKNNNFIYGNTKSKNYLTKNYINIDLKSLESKLQSTTKEYSNNLIKQINKKKIDLIEVHNRPLILSNLVKQIQNRFIFYFHNDPLSMNGSKTIDD
;
A
#
# COMPACT_ATOMS: atom_id res chain seq x y z
N MET A 1 13.31 32.32 5.02
CA MET A 1 13.67 30.90 5.23
C MET A 1 12.67 30.00 4.52
N ASN A 2 13.09 29.33 3.46
CA ASN A 2 12.23 28.31 2.82
C ASN A 2 12.28 27.03 3.64
N LEU A 3 11.32 26.87 4.55
CA LEU A 3 11.06 25.58 5.17
C LEU A 3 10.54 24.64 4.07
N LYS A 4 11.40 23.76 3.58
CA LYS A 4 10.97 22.69 2.68
C LYS A 4 9.86 21.90 3.38
N LYS A 5 8.64 22.01 2.88
CA LYS A 5 7.49 21.26 3.40
C LYS A 5 7.84 19.77 3.35
N LYS A 6 7.82 19.10 4.50
CA LYS A 6 7.98 17.66 4.56
C LYS A 6 6.76 17.01 3.93
N ILE A 7 6.98 16.16 2.95
CA ILE A 7 5.92 15.37 2.29
C ILE A 7 5.88 14.01 2.94
N ASN A 8 4.73 13.65 3.49
CA ASN A 8 4.46 12.32 4.04
C ASN A 8 3.80 11.44 2.97
N ILE A 9 4.39 10.30 2.72
CA ILE A 9 3.96 9.37 1.68
C ILE A 9 3.48 8.07 2.33
N ALA A 10 2.33 7.58 1.91
CA ALA A 10 1.86 6.23 2.21
C ALA A 10 2.05 5.35 0.98
N THR A 11 2.88 4.33 1.10
CA THR A 11 3.08 3.31 0.06
C THR A 11 2.26 2.08 0.42
N VAL A 12 1.29 1.74 -0.41
CA VAL A 12 0.33 0.65 -0.16
C VAL A 12 0.65 -0.55 -1.05
N LEU A 13 1.02 -1.65 -0.41
CA LEU A 13 1.22 -2.94 -1.07
C LEU A 13 -0.08 -3.76 -1.09
N PRO A 14 -0.24 -4.66 -2.07
CA PRO A 14 -1.33 -5.63 -2.04
C PRO A 14 -1.27 -6.53 -0.78
N TYR A 15 -2.42 -7.00 -0.31
CA TYR A 15 -2.52 -7.79 0.92
C TYR A 15 -1.89 -9.19 0.84
N LYS A 16 -1.53 -9.69 -0.33
CA LYS A 16 -0.83 -10.98 -0.52
C LYS A 16 0.68 -10.82 -0.74
N GLU A 17 1.19 -9.60 -0.74
CA GLU A 17 2.60 -9.31 -0.94
C GLU A 17 3.31 -9.24 0.42
N ASN A 18 4.07 -10.29 0.76
CA ASN A 18 4.83 -10.29 1.99
C ASN A 18 6.01 -9.32 1.92
N TYR A 19 6.12 -8.45 2.90
CA TYR A 19 7.19 -7.48 3.04
C TYR A 19 8.18 -7.93 4.14
N SER A 20 8.73 -9.13 3.96
CA SER A 20 9.62 -9.75 4.93
C SER A 20 10.82 -10.40 4.26
N PHE A 21 11.91 -10.55 5.01
CA PHE A 21 13.14 -11.19 4.50
C PHE A 21 12.92 -12.65 4.11
N GLU A 22 12.01 -13.36 4.76
CA GLU A 22 11.78 -14.79 4.52
C GLU A 22 11.01 -15.06 3.24
N LYS A 23 10.07 -14.20 2.88
CA LYS A 23 9.13 -14.45 1.77
C LYS A 23 8.77 -13.17 0.99
N ALA A 24 9.76 -12.35 0.68
CA ALA A 24 9.49 -11.14 -0.09
C ALA A 24 9.01 -11.48 -1.52
N SER A 25 7.94 -10.81 -1.93
CA SER A 25 7.52 -10.78 -3.33
C SER A 25 8.40 -9.86 -4.17
N ALA A 26 8.32 -9.97 -5.49
CA ALA A 26 9.02 -9.05 -6.40
C ALA A 26 8.63 -7.59 -6.16
N ALA A 27 7.35 -7.30 -5.97
CA ALA A 27 6.86 -5.95 -5.67
C ALA A 27 7.40 -5.43 -4.34
N SER A 28 7.45 -6.28 -3.30
CA SER A 28 8.00 -5.93 -1.99
C SER A 28 9.49 -5.64 -2.06
N LEU A 29 10.26 -6.41 -2.81
CA LEU A 29 11.68 -6.17 -3.03
C LEU A 29 11.90 -4.83 -3.76
N TRP A 30 11.14 -4.58 -4.81
CA TRP A 30 11.21 -3.32 -5.56
C TRP A 30 10.91 -2.12 -4.65
N VAL A 31 9.85 -2.18 -3.87
CA VAL A 31 9.47 -1.12 -2.92
C VAL A 31 10.56 -0.90 -1.87
N SER A 32 11.15 -1.97 -1.34
CA SER A 32 12.22 -1.85 -0.33
C SER A 32 13.48 -1.20 -0.88
N GLU A 33 13.88 -1.54 -2.11
CA GLU A 33 15.02 -0.92 -2.77
C GLU A 33 14.77 0.56 -3.08
N PHE A 34 13.59 0.88 -3.60
CA PHE A 34 13.18 2.25 -3.85
C PHE A 34 13.15 3.07 -2.55
N PHE A 35 12.59 2.51 -1.48
CA PHE A 35 12.56 3.14 -0.16
C PHE A 35 13.97 3.51 0.33
N ARG A 36 14.91 2.57 0.27
CA ARG A 36 16.29 2.80 0.75
C ARG A 36 17.00 3.93 0.03
N LYS A 37 16.71 4.12 -1.26
CA LYS A 37 17.32 5.13 -2.13
C LYS A 37 16.55 6.46 -2.14
N SER A 38 15.34 6.49 -1.62
CA SER A 38 14.47 7.67 -1.67
C SER A 38 14.93 8.78 -0.74
N LYS A 39 14.83 10.02 -1.23
CA LYS A 39 15.00 11.22 -0.41
C LYS A 39 13.92 11.34 0.68
N PHE A 40 12.78 10.70 0.48
CA PHE A 40 11.61 10.77 1.35
C PHE A 40 11.51 9.61 2.36
N LYS A 41 12.52 8.75 2.44
CA LYS A 41 12.47 7.52 3.26
C LYS A 41 12.05 7.74 4.71
N ASN A 42 12.43 8.86 5.32
CA ASN A 42 12.08 9.15 6.71
C ASN A 42 10.61 9.56 6.90
N ASN A 43 9.93 9.91 5.80
CA ASN A 43 8.53 10.33 5.77
C ASN A 43 7.68 9.43 4.87
N ASN A 44 8.20 8.27 4.51
CA ASN A 44 7.48 7.27 3.74
C ASN A 44 7.11 6.10 4.66
N PHE A 45 5.82 5.82 4.75
CA PHE A 45 5.23 4.72 5.52
C PHE A 45 4.73 3.65 4.57
N ILE A 46 5.16 2.42 4.77
CA ILE A 46 4.81 1.29 3.92
C ILE A 46 3.75 0.46 4.63
N TYR A 47 2.63 0.23 3.95
CA TYR A 47 1.49 -0.52 4.45
C TYR A 47 1.34 -1.80 3.65
N GLY A 48 1.12 -2.90 4.33
CA GLY A 48 0.93 -4.20 3.72
C GLY A 48 0.35 -5.21 4.68
N ASN A 49 0.14 -6.43 4.22
CA ASN A 49 -0.27 -7.55 5.05
C ASN A 49 0.79 -8.65 4.97
N THR A 50 1.60 -8.74 6.00
CA THR A 50 2.73 -9.68 6.11
C THR A 50 2.56 -10.55 7.34
N LYS A 51 2.77 -11.84 7.20
CA LYS A 51 2.66 -12.80 8.32
C LYS A 51 3.84 -12.78 9.26
N SER A 52 5.05 -12.63 8.72
CA SER A 52 6.29 -12.52 9.50
C SER A 52 6.46 -11.11 10.08
N LYS A 53 7.14 -11.00 11.22
CA LYS A 53 7.49 -9.71 11.83
C LYS A 53 8.87 -9.18 11.41
N ASN A 54 9.61 -9.92 10.60
CA ASN A 54 10.95 -9.54 10.13
C ASN A 54 10.85 -8.71 8.85
N TYR A 55 10.43 -7.47 8.97
CA TYR A 55 10.15 -6.58 7.84
C TYR A 55 11.41 -6.11 7.12
N LEU A 56 11.31 -5.90 5.80
CA LEU A 56 12.43 -5.50 4.94
C LEU A 56 13.02 -4.13 5.30
N THR A 57 12.20 -3.19 5.75
CA THR A 57 12.63 -1.85 6.13
C THR A 57 11.89 -1.36 7.38
N LYS A 58 12.38 -0.27 7.94
CA LYS A 58 11.69 0.50 8.98
C LYS A 58 10.46 1.20 8.38
N ASN A 59 9.62 1.79 9.20
CA ASN A 59 8.39 2.50 8.80
C ASN A 59 7.38 1.61 8.07
N TYR A 60 7.42 0.31 8.31
CA TYR A 60 6.40 -0.63 7.84
C TYR A 60 5.28 -0.75 8.88
N ILE A 61 4.04 -0.69 8.40
CA ILE A 61 2.85 -0.84 9.21
C ILE A 61 2.03 -2.00 8.67
N ASN A 62 1.88 -3.04 9.47
CA ASN A 62 1.11 -4.21 9.08
C ASN A 62 -0.39 -3.95 9.21
N ILE A 63 -1.13 -4.36 8.21
CA ILE A 63 -2.60 -4.33 8.21
C ILE A 63 -3.10 -5.74 8.51
N ASP A 64 -3.62 -5.94 9.71
CA ASP A 64 -4.14 -7.22 10.13
C ASP A 64 -5.50 -7.50 9.49
N LEU A 65 -5.71 -8.74 9.08
CA LEU A 65 -6.95 -9.22 8.50
C LEU A 65 -7.54 -10.30 9.40
N LYS A 66 -8.88 -10.31 9.51
CA LYS A 66 -9.59 -11.36 10.22
C LYS A 66 -9.44 -12.71 9.51
N SER A 67 -9.60 -13.81 10.26
CA SER A 67 -9.63 -15.14 9.66
C SER A 67 -10.81 -15.28 8.68
N LEU A 68 -10.66 -16.15 7.69
CA LEU A 68 -11.71 -16.40 6.68
C LEU A 68 -13.08 -16.77 7.30
N GLU A 69 -13.07 -17.49 8.41
CA GLU A 69 -14.27 -17.98 9.11
C GLU A 69 -15.13 -16.85 9.72
N SER A 70 -14.56 -15.69 9.99
CA SER A 70 -15.25 -14.56 10.57
C SER A 70 -15.59 -13.45 9.57
N LYS A 71 -15.39 -13.64 8.28
CA LYS A 71 -15.56 -12.59 7.28
C LYS A 71 -17.00 -12.46 6.81
N LEU A 72 -17.55 -11.25 6.99
CA LEU A 72 -18.81 -10.82 6.40
C LEU A 72 -18.62 -9.99 5.12
N GLN A 73 -17.40 -9.67 4.75
CA GLN A 73 -17.05 -8.85 3.59
C GLN A 73 -15.83 -9.41 2.86
N SER A 74 -15.58 -8.97 1.63
CA SER A 74 -14.43 -9.39 0.86
C SER A 74 -13.11 -8.99 1.53
N THR A 75 -12.06 -9.77 1.30
CA THR A 75 -10.70 -9.47 1.79
C THR A 75 -10.21 -8.11 1.30
N THR A 76 -10.46 -7.77 0.04
CA THR A 76 -10.08 -6.47 -0.54
C THR A 76 -10.76 -5.31 0.19
N LYS A 77 -12.05 -5.45 0.48
CA LYS A 77 -12.82 -4.42 1.20
C LYS A 77 -12.34 -4.28 2.64
N GLU A 78 -12.15 -5.37 3.35
CA GLU A 78 -11.61 -5.37 4.72
C GLU A 78 -10.22 -4.72 4.77
N TYR A 79 -9.33 -5.12 3.87
CA TYR A 79 -8.00 -4.54 3.76
C TYR A 79 -8.05 -3.04 3.49
N SER A 80 -8.87 -2.61 2.53
CA SER A 80 -9.05 -1.18 2.21
C SER A 80 -9.57 -0.38 3.40
N ASN A 81 -10.56 -0.89 4.12
CA ASN A 81 -11.12 -0.23 5.30
C ASN A 81 -10.08 -0.10 6.42
N ASN A 82 -9.29 -1.14 6.66
CA ASN A 82 -8.25 -1.13 7.68
C ASN A 82 -7.08 -0.19 7.28
N LEU A 83 -6.74 -0.14 5.99
CA LEU A 83 -5.78 0.83 5.44
C LEU A 83 -6.22 2.26 5.73
N ILE A 84 -7.47 2.59 5.45
CA ILE A 84 -8.03 3.93 5.66
C ILE A 84 -7.89 4.33 7.13
N LYS A 85 -8.22 3.44 8.05
CA LYS A 85 -8.07 3.69 9.49
C LYS A 85 -6.62 3.99 9.87
N GLN A 86 -5.66 3.25 9.32
CA GLN A 86 -4.24 3.46 9.62
C GLN A 86 -3.68 4.71 8.96
N ILE A 87 -4.02 4.96 7.69
CA ILE A 87 -3.59 6.16 6.95
C ILE A 87 -4.11 7.43 7.64
N ASN A 88 -5.35 7.43 8.12
CA ASN A 88 -5.96 8.58 8.78
C ASN A 88 -5.32 8.92 10.15
N LYS A 89 -4.54 8.02 10.73
CA LYS A 89 -3.76 8.31 11.96
C LYS A 89 -2.57 9.23 11.69
N LYS A 90 -2.21 9.44 10.44
CA LYS A 90 -1.08 10.26 10.02
C LYS A 90 -1.54 11.30 9.01
N LYS A 91 -0.83 12.43 8.97
CA LYS A 91 -1.05 13.44 7.94
C LYS A 91 -0.31 13.03 6.67
N ILE A 92 -0.98 12.28 5.79
CA ILE A 92 -0.44 11.81 4.52
C ILE A 92 -0.73 12.84 3.42
N ASP A 93 0.28 13.16 2.63
CA ASP A 93 0.19 14.12 1.51
C ASP A 93 0.06 13.41 0.15
N LEU A 94 0.55 12.17 0.04
CA LEU A 94 0.54 11.38 -1.18
C LEU A 94 0.36 9.90 -0.85
N ILE A 95 -0.51 9.23 -1.59
CA ILE A 95 -0.74 7.79 -1.46
C ILE A 95 -0.30 7.09 -2.75
N GLU A 96 0.63 6.17 -2.63
CA GLU A 96 1.10 5.31 -3.71
C GLU A 96 0.48 3.93 -3.55
N VAL A 97 -0.28 3.48 -4.53
CA VAL A 97 -0.92 2.16 -4.53
C VAL A 97 -0.25 1.28 -5.57
N HIS A 98 0.18 0.09 -5.15
CA HIS A 98 0.87 -0.85 -6.00
C HIS A 98 -0.05 -2.00 -6.43
N ASN A 99 -0.12 -2.23 -7.71
CA ASN A 99 -0.58 -3.46 -8.37
C ASN A 99 -1.98 -3.98 -8.02
N ARG A 100 -2.87 -3.15 -7.45
CA ARG A 100 -4.26 -3.54 -7.10
C ARG A 100 -5.26 -2.42 -7.38
N PRO A 101 -5.83 -2.38 -8.59
CA PRO A 101 -6.78 -1.33 -8.98
C PRO A 101 -8.00 -1.24 -8.05
N LEU A 102 -8.51 -2.38 -7.56
CA LEU A 102 -9.66 -2.38 -6.63
C LEU A 102 -9.35 -1.71 -5.29
N ILE A 103 -8.12 -1.83 -4.80
CA ILE A 103 -7.68 -1.12 -3.58
C ILE A 103 -7.66 0.38 -3.86
N LEU A 104 -7.07 0.81 -4.98
CA LEU A 104 -7.08 2.20 -5.39
C LEU A 104 -8.51 2.75 -5.47
N SER A 105 -9.40 2.04 -6.15
CA SER A 105 -10.80 2.43 -6.28
C SER A 105 -11.48 2.63 -4.92
N ASN A 106 -11.27 1.71 -3.98
CA ASN A 106 -11.84 1.82 -2.64
C ASN A 106 -11.28 3.02 -1.86
N LEU A 107 -9.98 3.27 -1.97
CA LEU A 107 -9.33 4.39 -1.28
C LEU A 107 -9.78 5.75 -1.85
N VAL A 108 -9.82 5.88 -3.16
CA VAL A 108 -10.23 7.12 -3.85
C VAL A 108 -11.66 7.53 -3.48
N LYS A 109 -12.55 6.58 -3.29
CA LYS A 109 -13.94 6.85 -2.88
C LYS A 109 -14.08 7.40 -1.46
N GLN A 110 -13.12 7.14 -0.59
CA GLN A 110 -13.23 7.42 0.85
C GLN A 110 -12.21 8.43 1.38
N ILE A 111 -11.11 8.63 0.67
CA ILE A 111 -10.05 9.56 1.08
C ILE A 111 -9.84 10.59 -0.02
N GLN A 112 -9.93 11.86 0.36
CA GLN A 112 -9.51 12.95 -0.51
C GLN A 112 -8.01 13.17 -0.36
N ASN A 113 -7.23 12.74 -1.36
CA ASN A 113 -5.78 12.85 -1.38
C ASN A 113 -5.25 12.81 -2.83
N ARG A 114 -3.96 12.94 -2.98
CA ARG A 114 -3.25 12.69 -4.23
C ARG A 114 -2.86 11.21 -4.28
N PHE A 115 -3.10 10.57 -5.42
CA PHE A 115 -2.81 9.15 -5.63
C PHE A 115 -1.87 8.97 -6.82
N ILE A 116 -0.94 8.02 -6.66
CA ILE A 116 -0.14 7.46 -7.75
C ILE A 116 -0.38 5.96 -7.75
N PHE A 117 -0.55 5.37 -8.94
CA PHE A 117 -0.70 3.94 -9.08
C PHE A 117 0.50 3.36 -9.86
N TYR A 118 1.10 2.31 -9.29
CA TYR A 118 2.21 1.58 -9.91
C TYR A 118 1.76 0.23 -10.41
N PHE A 119 1.91 0.01 -11.70
CA PHE A 119 1.74 -1.30 -12.33
C PHE A 119 3.07 -2.05 -12.34
N HIS A 120 3.12 -3.20 -11.71
CA HIS A 120 4.25 -4.11 -11.78
C HIS A 120 4.05 -5.19 -12.85
N ASN A 121 2.82 -5.40 -13.30
CA ASN A 121 2.42 -6.31 -14.34
C ASN A 121 1.70 -5.56 -15.46
N ASP A 122 1.46 -6.21 -16.59
CA ASP A 122 0.61 -5.67 -17.65
C ASP A 122 -0.78 -5.31 -17.09
N PRO A 123 -1.20 -4.04 -17.19
CA PRO A 123 -2.51 -3.62 -16.70
C PRO A 123 -3.67 -4.44 -17.24
N LEU A 124 -3.62 -4.82 -18.51
CA LEU A 124 -4.68 -5.60 -19.17
C LEU A 124 -4.78 -7.04 -18.66
N SER A 125 -3.73 -7.56 -18.01
CA SER A 125 -3.73 -8.90 -17.42
C SER A 125 -4.23 -8.93 -15.97
N MET A 126 -4.43 -7.77 -15.34
CA MET A 126 -4.79 -7.67 -13.93
C MET A 126 -6.30 -7.74 -13.71
N ASN A 127 -6.71 -8.41 -12.63
CA ASN A 127 -8.11 -8.40 -12.20
C ASN A 127 -8.49 -6.98 -11.76
N GLY A 128 -9.61 -6.49 -12.28
CA GLY A 128 -10.12 -5.15 -11.98
C GLY A 128 -9.53 -4.05 -12.86
N SER A 129 -8.76 -4.38 -13.91
CA SER A 129 -8.22 -3.42 -14.88
C SER A 129 -8.31 -3.94 -16.31
N LYS A 130 -9.45 -4.55 -16.64
CA LYS A 130 -9.69 -5.16 -17.96
C LYS A 130 -10.61 -4.34 -18.87
N THR A 131 -11.10 -3.23 -18.40
CA THR A 131 -11.96 -2.32 -19.16
C THR A 131 -11.28 -0.98 -19.37
N ILE A 132 -11.79 -0.20 -20.31
CA ILE A 132 -11.30 1.17 -20.59
C ILE A 132 -11.49 2.09 -19.37
N ASP A 133 -12.48 1.78 -18.54
CA ASP A 133 -12.84 2.57 -17.35
C ASP A 133 -12.02 2.18 -16.09
N ASP A 134 -11.24 1.11 -16.17
CA ASP A 134 -10.32 0.67 -15.12
C ASP A 134 -8.98 1.43 -15.23
#